data_fd9a9c78b0e1b559cb0de5bfc0b7cea3
#
_entry.id   fd9a9c78b0e1b559cb0de5bfc0b7cea3
#
_cell.length_a   1.000
_cell.length_b   1.000
_cell.length_c   1.000
_cell.angle_alpha   90.00
_cell.angle_beta   90.00
_cell.angle_gamma   90.00
#
_symmetry.space_group_name_H-M   'P 1'
#
loop_
_entity.id
_entity.type
_entity.pdbx_description
1 polymer ?
#
loop_
_entity_poly.entity_id
_entity_poly.type
_entity_poly.pdbx_seq_one_letter_code
_entity_poly.pdbx_strand_id
1 'polypeptide(L)'
;VPVALHLDHGTYEGCKACVEAGFSSIMFDGSHYSIEENVEKTKELVALAHSKGLSIEAEVGSIGGVEDGVVGAGEIADPAECAKITDLGIDFLAAGIGNIHGVYPANWKGLDFEALDRIHKATNNIPLVLHGGTGIPDEMIQKAISLGVSKININTECQLVFAEATRKYIEEGKDQQGKGFDPRKLLAPG
;
A
#
# COMPACT_ATOMS: atom_id res chain seq x y z
N VAL A 1 13.85 16.37 3.72
CA VAL A 1 12.56 15.72 3.54
C VAL A 1 12.37 14.73 4.68
N PRO A 2 11.25 14.75 5.42
CA PRO A 2 10.94 13.71 6.39
C PRO A 2 10.80 12.36 5.69
N VAL A 3 11.37 11.30 6.28
CA VAL A 3 11.33 9.94 5.74
C VAL A 3 10.91 8.99 6.86
N ALA A 4 9.95 8.11 6.58
CA ALA A 4 9.59 6.99 7.44
C ALA A 4 9.98 5.67 6.77
N LEU A 5 10.59 4.76 7.53
CA LEU A 5 10.83 3.41 7.07
C LEU A 5 9.61 2.56 7.43
N HIS A 6 8.85 2.16 6.40
CA HIS A 6 7.59 1.44 6.53
C HIS A 6 7.69 0.04 5.93
N LEU A 7 7.21 -0.99 6.64
CA LEU A 7 6.99 -2.31 6.06
C LEU A 7 5.65 -2.31 5.34
N ASP A 8 5.65 -2.59 4.05
CA ASP A 8 4.46 -2.75 3.22
C ASP A 8 4.10 -4.24 3.07
N HIS A 9 2.83 -4.60 3.15
CA HIS A 9 2.32 -5.99 3.07
C HIS A 9 3.09 -7.01 3.92
N GLY A 10 3.27 -6.69 5.21
CA GLY A 10 4.01 -7.55 6.13
C GLY A 10 3.23 -8.78 6.57
N THR A 11 3.92 -9.93 6.62
CA THR A 11 3.42 -11.10 7.35
C THR A 11 3.50 -10.86 8.85
N TYR A 12 2.78 -11.66 9.65
CA TYR A 12 2.81 -11.55 11.11
C TYR A 12 4.23 -11.60 11.70
N GLU A 13 5.06 -12.54 11.25
CA GLU A 13 6.45 -12.65 11.71
C GLU A 13 7.35 -11.55 11.10
N GLY A 14 7.07 -11.14 9.86
CA GLY A 14 7.76 -10.01 9.22
C GLY A 14 7.56 -8.71 9.98
N CYS A 15 6.34 -8.44 10.45
CA CYS A 15 6.03 -7.28 11.28
C CYS A 15 6.88 -7.26 12.55
N LYS A 16 6.96 -8.38 13.28
CA LYS A 16 7.80 -8.49 14.49
C LYS A 16 9.27 -8.24 14.21
N ALA A 17 9.79 -8.86 13.12
CA ALA A 17 11.18 -8.67 12.73
C ALA A 17 11.51 -7.21 12.37
N CYS A 18 10.60 -6.50 11.67
CA CYS A 18 10.78 -5.10 11.33
C CYS A 18 10.70 -4.17 12.54
N VAL A 19 9.83 -4.46 13.51
CA VAL A 19 9.80 -3.74 14.78
C VAL A 19 11.15 -3.84 15.50
N GLU A 20 11.71 -5.04 15.59
CA GLU A 20 13.03 -5.26 16.23
C GLU A 20 14.19 -4.64 15.41
N ALA A 21 14.05 -4.58 14.08
CA ALA A 21 15.05 -3.95 13.20
C ALA A 21 15.01 -2.41 13.23
N GLY A 22 14.04 -1.79 13.92
CA GLY A 22 13.98 -0.33 14.09
C GLY A 22 13.23 0.40 12.96
N PHE A 23 12.27 -0.23 12.33
CA PHE A 23 11.31 0.44 11.43
C PHE A 23 10.54 1.51 12.20
N SER A 24 10.03 2.51 11.48
CA SER A 24 9.18 3.57 12.06
C SER A 24 7.69 3.25 11.97
N SER A 25 7.32 2.36 11.05
CA SER A 25 5.93 1.98 10.77
C SER A 25 5.88 0.59 10.16
N ILE A 26 4.81 -0.13 10.41
CA ILE A 26 4.57 -1.46 9.83
C ILE A 26 3.15 -1.56 9.29
N MET A 27 2.95 -2.37 8.24
CA MET A 27 1.65 -2.84 7.80
C MET A 27 1.56 -4.36 8.01
N PHE A 28 0.50 -4.80 8.67
CA PHE A 28 0.13 -6.20 8.73
C PHE A 28 -0.95 -6.50 7.70
N ASP A 29 -0.61 -7.33 6.72
CA ASP A 29 -1.56 -7.84 5.75
C ASP A 29 -2.19 -9.12 6.26
N GLY A 30 -3.32 -8.97 6.93
CA GLY A 30 -4.13 -10.06 7.44
C GLY A 30 -5.28 -10.47 6.52
N SER A 31 -5.36 -9.94 5.30
CA SER A 31 -6.50 -10.10 4.39
C SER A 31 -6.77 -11.56 3.97
N HIS A 32 -5.75 -12.42 4.01
CA HIS A 32 -5.84 -13.84 3.66
C HIS A 32 -6.25 -14.76 4.84
N TYR A 33 -6.37 -14.22 6.07
CA TYR A 33 -6.88 -14.95 7.23
C TYR A 33 -8.41 -14.76 7.38
N SER A 34 -9.04 -15.57 8.23
CA SER A 34 -10.38 -15.25 8.69
C SER A 34 -10.36 -13.93 9.48
N ILE A 35 -11.50 -13.26 9.56
CA ILE A 35 -11.56 -11.99 10.29
C ILE A 35 -11.20 -12.18 11.79
N GLU A 36 -11.56 -13.31 12.38
CA GLU A 36 -11.23 -13.64 13.77
C GLU A 36 -9.71 -13.76 13.97
N GLU A 37 -9.02 -14.45 13.05
CA GLU A 37 -7.57 -14.61 13.10
C GLU A 37 -6.85 -13.29 12.79
N ASN A 38 -7.36 -12.50 11.82
CA ASN A 38 -6.84 -11.17 11.53
C ASN A 38 -6.94 -10.27 12.78
N VAL A 39 -8.09 -10.25 13.47
CA VAL A 39 -8.31 -9.49 14.72
C VAL A 39 -7.31 -9.92 15.80
N GLU A 40 -7.12 -11.21 16.03
CA GLU A 40 -6.20 -11.71 17.05
C GLU A 40 -4.76 -11.28 16.80
N LYS A 41 -4.26 -11.50 15.56
CA LYS A 41 -2.91 -11.12 15.16
C LYS A 41 -2.69 -9.61 15.16
N THR A 42 -3.65 -8.85 14.63
CA THR A 42 -3.59 -7.38 14.61
C THR A 42 -3.51 -6.83 16.03
N LYS A 43 -4.31 -7.34 16.96
CA LYS A 43 -4.29 -6.91 18.36
C LYS A 43 -2.91 -7.06 19.01
N GLU A 44 -2.23 -8.18 18.77
CA GLU A 44 -0.89 -8.40 19.30
C GLU A 44 0.12 -7.43 18.68
N LEU A 45 0.03 -7.23 17.35
CA LEU A 45 0.94 -6.34 16.63
C LEU A 45 0.72 -4.86 16.98
N VAL A 46 -0.53 -4.43 17.24
CA VAL A 46 -0.82 -3.07 17.76
C VAL A 46 -0.11 -2.85 19.09
N ALA A 47 -0.26 -3.79 20.03
CA ALA A 47 0.41 -3.69 21.33
C ALA A 47 1.94 -3.63 21.19
N LEU A 48 2.51 -4.45 20.31
CA LEU A 48 3.96 -4.48 20.03
C LEU A 48 4.44 -3.17 19.40
N ALA A 49 3.80 -2.72 18.31
CA ALA A 49 4.17 -1.49 17.59
C ALA A 49 4.11 -0.27 18.50
N HIS A 50 3.00 -0.08 19.20
CA HIS A 50 2.80 1.06 20.10
C HIS A 50 3.75 1.03 21.30
N SER A 51 4.14 -0.15 21.81
CA SER A 51 5.15 -0.25 22.88
C SER A 51 6.52 0.29 22.48
N LYS A 52 6.80 0.35 21.18
CA LYS A 52 8.05 0.88 20.60
C LYS A 52 7.86 2.26 19.94
N GLY A 53 6.66 2.83 19.98
CA GLY A 53 6.33 4.12 19.38
C GLY A 53 6.20 4.09 17.85
N LEU A 54 5.92 2.91 17.26
CA LEU A 54 5.68 2.75 15.83
C LEU A 54 4.19 2.90 15.51
N SER A 55 3.89 3.36 14.29
CA SER A 55 2.54 3.28 13.72
C SER A 55 2.29 1.92 13.07
N ILE A 56 1.03 1.50 13.08
CA ILE A 56 0.59 0.25 12.45
C ILE A 56 -0.59 0.47 11.51
N GLU A 57 -0.46 -0.09 10.31
CA GLU A 57 -1.50 -0.26 9.31
C GLU A 57 -2.01 -1.71 9.35
N ALA A 58 -3.29 -1.90 9.09
CA ALA A 58 -3.86 -3.23 8.87
C ALA A 58 -4.74 -3.24 7.61
N GLU A 59 -5.00 -4.44 7.07
CA GLU A 59 -5.80 -4.62 5.86
C GLU A 59 -7.06 -5.42 6.13
N VAL A 60 -8.18 -4.98 5.50
CA VAL A 60 -9.47 -5.69 5.46
C VAL A 60 -9.99 -5.74 4.02
N GLY A 61 -10.62 -6.87 3.66
CA GLY A 61 -10.85 -7.21 2.28
C GLY A 61 -9.52 -7.60 1.63
N SER A 62 -9.47 -7.74 0.33
CA SER A 62 -8.20 -8.00 -0.36
C SER A 62 -7.99 -7.03 -1.51
N ILE A 63 -6.75 -6.59 -1.68
CA ILE A 63 -6.34 -5.80 -2.83
C ILE A 63 -5.94 -6.78 -3.93
N GLY A 64 -6.62 -6.68 -5.08
CA GLY A 64 -6.37 -7.57 -6.21
C GLY A 64 -5.08 -7.23 -6.97
N GLY A 65 -4.83 -7.92 -8.07
CA GLY A 65 -3.71 -7.68 -8.97
C GLY A 65 -2.55 -8.64 -8.80
N VAL A 66 -1.36 -8.22 -9.21
CA VAL A 66 -0.11 -9.00 -9.11
C VAL A 66 0.96 -8.11 -8.50
N GLU A 67 1.33 -8.38 -7.28
CA GLU A 67 2.47 -7.74 -6.61
C GLU A 67 3.15 -8.74 -5.68
N ASP A 68 4.47 -8.77 -5.68
CA ASP A 68 5.33 -9.62 -4.85
C ASP A 68 4.95 -11.12 -4.83
N GLY A 69 4.42 -11.62 -5.97
CA GLY A 69 4.00 -13.01 -6.14
C GLY A 69 2.58 -13.32 -5.69
N VAL A 70 1.83 -12.36 -5.20
CA VAL A 70 0.40 -12.50 -4.87
C VAL A 70 -0.44 -12.19 -6.11
N VAL A 71 -1.34 -13.11 -6.47
CA VAL A 71 -2.30 -12.95 -7.57
C VAL A 71 -3.70 -13.10 -7.00
N GLY A 72 -4.53 -12.08 -7.14
CA GLY A 72 -5.89 -12.12 -6.61
C GLY A 72 -6.87 -11.18 -7.34
N ALA A 73 -8.16 -11.46 -7.19
CA ALA A 73 -9.26 -10.66 -7.76
C ALA A 73 -9.71 -9.65 -6.74
N GLY A 74 -9.12 -9.16 -5.81
CA GLY A 74 -9.54 -8.17 -4.84
C GLY A 74 -10.98 -8.31 -4.33
N GLU A 75 -11.20 -8.06 -3.08
CA GLU A 75 -12.54 -8.09 -2.47
C GLU A 75 -12.86 -6.74 -1.86
N ILE A 76 -14.10 -6.29 -2.03
CA ILE A 76 -14.59 -5.08 -1.34
C ILE A 76 -14.66 -5.38 0.16
N ALA A 77 -14.01 -4.53 0.95
CA ALA A 77 -13.98 -4.69 2.40
C ALA A 77 -15.37 -4.51 3.02
N ASP A 78 -15.70 -5.36 4.00
CA ASP A 78 -16.92 -5.22 4.78
C ASP A 78 -16.74 -4.13 5.85
N PRO A 79 -17.62 -3.11 5.92
CA PRO A 79 -17.48 -2.02 6.89
C PRO A 79 -17.52 -2.48 8.37
N ALA A 80 -18.24 -3.56 8.69
CA ALA A 80 -18.29 -4.07 10.05
C ALA A 80 -16.99 -4.80 10.45
N GLU A 81 -16.34 -5.47 9.49
CA GLU A 81 -15.00 -6.04 9.69
C GLU A 81 -13.94 -4.95 9.83
N CYS A 82 -14.03 -3.91 9.00
CA CYS A 82 -13.18 -2.71 9.13
C CYS A 82 -13.29 -2.09 10.52
N ALA A 83 -14.50 -1.95 11.06
CA ALA A 83 -14.71 -1.43 12.40
C ALA A 83 -14.07 -2.32 13.47
N LYS A 84 -14.21 -3.66 13.38
CA LYS A 84 -13.57 -4.60 14.32
C LYS A 84 -12.05 -4.43 14.37
N ILE A 85 -11.39 -4.29 13.22
CA ILE A 85 -9.94 -4.10 13.13
C ILE A 85 -9.55 -2.71 13.66
N THR A 86 -10.30 -1.68 13.31
CA THR A 86 -10.05 -0.30 13.78
C THR A 86 -10.18 -0.15 15.29
N ASP A 87 -11.15 -0.81 15.90
CA ASP A 87 -11.36 -0.79 17.35
C ASP A 87 -10.19 -1.39 18.16
N LEU A 88 -9.26 -2.08 17.50
CA LEU A 88 -8.02 -2.57 18.11
C LEU A 88 -6.98 -1.46 18.33
N GLY A 89 -7.20 -0.27 17.74
CA GLY A 89 -6.33 0.88 17.89
C GLY A 89 -5.21 0.97 16.84
N ILE A 90 -5.42 0.44 15.64
CA ILE A 90 -4.52 0.71 14.50
C ILE A 90 -4.50 2.19 14.17
N ASP A 91 -3.46 2.67 13.49
CA ASP A 91 -3.29 4.10 13.16
C ASP A 91 -3.90 4.45 11.79
N PHE A 92 -3.93 3.51 10.85
CA PHE A 92 -4.53 3.65 9.51
C PHE A 92 -4.94 2.30 8.93
N LEU A 93 -5.93 2.33 8.05
CA LEU A 93 -6.59 1.14 7.51
C LEU A 93 -6.47 1.08 5.99
N ALA A 94 -5.90 0.00 5.46
CA ALA A 94 -6.04 -0.38 4.05
C ALA A 94 -7.34 -1.18 3.87
N ALA A 95 -8.15 -0.77 2.90
CA ALA A 95 -9.42 -1.43 2.62
C ALA A 95 -9.58 -1.69 1.12
N GLY A 96 -9.98 -2.90 0.77
CA GLY A 96 -10.33 -3.23 -0.61
C GLY A 96 -11.57 -2.45 -1.06
N ILE A 97 -11.43 -1.61 -2.09
CA ILE A 97 -12.51 -0.80 -2.69
C ILE A 97 -12.52 -0.90 -4.22
N GLY A 98 -12.07 -2.04 -4.76
CA GLY A 98 -11.93 -2.27 -6.20
C GLY A 98 -10.59 -1.80 -6.77
N ASN A 99 -9.65 -1.40 -5.92
CA ASN A 99 -8.27 -1.15 -6.27
C ASN A 99 -7.49 -2.45 -6.43
N ILE A 100 -6.47 -2.40 -7.31
CA ILE A 100 -5.59 -3.54 -7.58
C ILE A 100 -4.12 -3.10 -7.62
N HIS A 101 -3.22 -4.01 -7.35
CA HIS A 101 -1.79 -3.81 -7.56
C HIS A 101 -1.41 -3.98 -9.04
N GLY A 102 -0.45 -3.20 -9.52
CA GLY A 102 0.04 -3.27 -10.89
C GLY A 102 -0.78 -2.41 -11.87
N VAL A 103 -0.84 -2.85 -13.13
CA VAL A 103 -1.51 -2.12 -14.20
C VAL A 103 -2.99 -2.49 -14.25
N TYR A 104 -3.86 -1.49 -14.20
CA TYR A 104 -5.30 -1.71 -14.29
C TYR A 104 -5.73 -2.22 -15.67
N PRO A 105 -6.58 -3.25 -15.74
CA PRO A 105 -7.08 -3.74 -17.02
C PRO A 105 -8.05 -2.73 -17.66
N ALA A 106 -8.16 -2.76 -19.00
CA ALA A 106 -9.01 -1.83 -19.76
C ALA A 106 -10.50 -1.88 -19.38
N ASN A 107 -10.97 -2.98 -18.79
CA ASN A 107 -12.33 -3.17 -18.32
C ASN A 107 -12.52 -2.87 -16.82
N TRP A 108 -11.54 -2.28 -16.16
CA TRP A 108 -11.66 -1.86 -14.77
C TRP A 108 -12.77 -0.83 -14.62
N LYS A 109 -13.60 -0.98 -13.60
CA LYS A 109 -14.80 -0.15 -13.40
C LYS A 109 -14.61 1.05 -12.50
N GLY A 110 -13.39 1.24 -11.99
CA GLY A 110 -13.09 2.31 -11.06
C GLY A 110 -13.17 1.88 -9.59
N LEU A 111 -12.87 2.82 -8.71
CA LEU A 111 -12.99 2.64 -7.26
C LEU A 111 -14.45 2.68 -6.82
N ASP A 112 -14.81 1.85 -5.84
CA ASP A 112 -16.12 1.88 -5.20
C ASP A 112 -16.15 2.96 -4.11
N PHE A 113 -16.56 4.17 -4.48
CA PHE A 113 -16.65 5.31 -3.57
C PHE A 113 -17.78 5.19 -2.54
N GLU A 114 -18.82 4.39 -2.84
CA GLU A 114 -19.88 4.13 -1.86
C GLU A 114 -19.38 3.20 -0.76
N ALA A 115 -18.61 2.18 -1.13
CA ALA A 115 -17.92 1.33 -0.15
C ALA A 115 -16.95 2.15 0.70
N LEU A 116 -16.11 2.99 0.06
CA LEU A 116 -15.15 3.87 0.75
C LEU A 116 -15.84 4.77 1.79
N ASP A 117 -16.94 5.44 1.43
CA ASP A 117 -17.69 6.31 2.35
C ASP A 117 -18.31 5.51 3.52
N ARG A 118 -18.87 4.32 3.25
CA ARG A 118 -19.41 3.44 4.31
C ARG A 118 -18.31 2.99 5.27
N ILE A 119 -17.15 2.59 4.76
CA ILE A 119 -16.00 2.16 5.56
C ILE A 119 -15.51 3.33 6.43
N HIS A 120 -15.29 4.51 5.83
CA HIS A 120 -14.82 5.68 6.57
C HIS A 120 -15.74 6.06 7.73
N LYS A 121 -17.06 6.01 7.52
CA LYS A 121 -18.05 6.25 8.58
C LYS A 121 -18.07 5.17 9.65
N ALA A 122 -17.98 3.90 9.25
CA ALA A 122 -17.99 2.78 10.17
C ALA A 122 -16.75 2.72 11.07
N THR A 123 -15.63 3.26 10.62
CA THR A 123 -14.33 3.26 11.31
C THR A 123 -14.02 4.56 12.07
N ASN A 124 -15.04 5.35 12.41
CA ASN A 124 -14.90 6.62 13.11
C ASN A 124 -13.91 7.60 12.43
N ASN A 125 -13.90 7.61 11.10
CA ASN A 125 -13.04 8.45 10.27
C ASN A 125 -11.53 8.19 10.47
N ILE A 126 -11.12 6.94 10.67
CA ILE A 126 -9.70 6.58 10.66
C ILE A 126 -9.05 6.99 9.33
N PRO A 127 -7.78 7.41 9.30
CA PRO A 127 -7.06 7.61 8.05
C PRO A 127 -7.09 6.33 7.19
N LEU A 128 -7.57 6.43 5.95
CA LEU A 128 -7.63 5.32 5.01
C LEU A 128 -6.44 5.31 4.07
N VAL A 129 -6.02 4.10 3.68
CA VAL A 129 -4.92 3.89 2.73
C VAL A 129 -5.45 3.33 1.42
N LEU A 130 -5.04 3.92 0.32
CA LEU A 130 -5.30 3.44 -1.03
C LEU A 130 -4.04 2.76 -1.58
N HIS A 131 -4.07 1.45 -1.69
CA HIS A 131 -3.06 0.67 -2.39
C HIS A 131 -3.32 0.65 -3.89
N GLY A 132 -2.29 0.34 -4.70
CA GLY A 132 -2.43 0.24 -6.15
C GLY A 132 -2.75 1.57 -6.82
N GLY A 133 -2.09 2.65 -6.41
CA GLY A 133 -2.37 4.01 -6.93
C GLY A 133 -1.97 4.26 -8.38
N THR A 134 -1.18 3.35 -9.00
CA THR A 134 -0.68 3.51 -10.38
C THR A 134 -1.80 3.51 -11.40
N GLY A 135 -1.90 4.56 -12.22
CA GLY A 135 -2.85 4.63 -13.35
C GLY A 135 -4.30 4.91 -12.95
N ILE A 136 -4.58 5.21 -11.70
CA ILE A 136 -5.90 5.73 -11.29
C ILE A 136 -6.01 7.19 -11.75
N PRO A 137 -7.11 7.60 -12.43
CA PRO A 137 -7.32 8.98 -12.85
C PRO A 137 -7.27 9.97 -11.68
N ASP A 138 -6.69 11.16 -11.91
CA ASP A 138 -6.51 12.19 -10.89
C ASP A 138 -7.80 12.57 -10.18
N GLU A 139 -8.91 12.68 -10.92
CA GLU A 139 -10.22 12.99 -10.34
C GLU A 139 -10.73 11.89 -9.38
N MET A 140 -10.41 10.63 -9.64
CA MET A 140 -10.73 9.52 -8.73
C MET A 140 -9.86 9.58 -7.47
N ILE A 141 -8.57 9.89 -7.61
CA ILE A 141 -7.66 10.10 -6.48
C ILE A 141 -8.15 11.25 -5.60
N GLN A 142 -8.47 12.40 -6.20
CA GLN A 142 -8.98 13.56 -5.47
C GLN A 142 -10.29 13.25 -4.74
N LYS A 143 -11.19 12.49 -5.38
CA LYS A 143 -12.42 12.05 -4.74
C LYS A 143 -12.16 11.09 -3.58
N ALA A 144 -11.26 10.13 -3.74
CA ALA A 144 -10.87 9.22 -2.67
C ALA A 144 -10.30 9.97 -1.46
N ILE A 145 -9.44 10.97 -1.69
CA ILE A 145 -8.90 11.85 -0.65
C ILE A 145 -10.03 12.60 0.07
N SER A 146 -11.00 13.14 -0.66
CA SER A 146 -12.15 13.83 -0.06
C SER A 146 -13.04 12.93 0.80
N LEU A 147 -12.93 11.61 0.64
CA LEU A 147 -13.66 10.57 1.38
C LEU A 147 -12.80 9.85 2.45
N GLY A 148 -11.63 10.41 2.81
CA GLY A 148 -10.85 9.94 3.96
C GLY A 148 -9.54 9.24 3.62
N VAL A 149 -9.21 9.05 2.34
CA VAL A 149 -7.88 8.53 1.98
C VAL A 149 -6.80 9.55 2.35
N SER A 150 -5.84 9.12 3.15
CA SER A 150 -4.76 9.96 3.69
C SER A 150 -3.36 9.48 3.29
N LYS A 151 -3.23 8.23 2.81
CA LYS A 151 -2.00 7.62 2.29
C LYS A 151 -2.32 6.93 0.98
N ILE A 152 -1.42 7.04 0.00
CA ILE A 152 -1.56 6.38 -1.32
C ILE A 152 -0.25 5.69 -1.64
N ASN A 153 -0.31 4.39 -1.96
CA ASN A 153 0.86 3.61 -2.35
C ASN A 153 1.01 3.64 -3.88
N ILE A 154 2.16 4.11 -4.36
CA ILE A 154 2.52 4.16 -5.77
C ILE A 154 3.88 3.48 -5.96
N ASN A 155 3.90 2.35 -6.64
CA ASN A 155 5.12 1.58 -6.90
C ASN A 155 5.31 1.32 -8.40
N THR A 156 4.38 0.64 -9.06
CA THR A 156 4.51 0.20 -10.45
C THR A 156 4.83 1.35 -11.41
N GLU A 157 4.19 2.50 -11.25
CA GLU A 157 4.47 3.67 -12.09
C GLU A 157 5.92 4.14 -11.95
N CYS A 158 6.44 4.20 -10.72
CA CYS A 158 7.84 4.56 -10.47
C CYS A 158 8.80 3.55 -11.12
N GLN A 159 8.49 2.25 -11.06
CA GLN A 159 9.29 1.22 -11.72
C GLN A 159 9.27 1.36 -13.24
N LEU A 160 8.11 1.63 -13.84
CA LEU A 160 7.96 1.79 -15.30
C LEU A 160 8.73 3.00 -15.81
N VAL A 161 8.58 4.18 -15.19
CA VAL A 161 9.30 5.39 -15.63
C VAL A 161 10.81 5.26 -15.42
N PHE A 162 11.23 4.60 -14.34
CA PHE A 162 12.65 4.30 -14.10
C PHE A 162 13.22 3.41 -15.21
N ALA A 163 12.51 2.32 -15.55
CA ALA A 163 12.91 1.40 -16.60
C ALA A 163 12.98 2.10 -17.97
N GLU A 164 12.01 2.95 -18.29
CA GLU A 164 11.96 3.72 -19.52
C GLU A 164 13.15 4.70 -19.62
N ALA A 165 13.39 5.47 -18.57
CA ALA A 165 14.50 6.44 -18.54
C ALA A 165 15.87 5.74 -18.68
N THR A 166 16.05 4.59 -18.01
CA THR A 166 17.28 3.80 -18.13
C THR A 166 17.45 3.22 -19.53
N ARG A 167 16.39 2.68 -20.14
CA ARG A 167 16.42 2.18 -21.54
C ARG A 167 16.83 3.29 -22.49
N LYS A 168 16.18 4.46 -22.39
CA LYS A 168 16.49 5.62 -23.22
C LYS A 168 17.96 6.05 -23.09
N TYR A 169 18.50 6.04 -21.89
CA TYR A 169 19.91 6.36 -21.64
C TYR A 169 20.86 5.42 -22.41
N ILE A 170 20.55 4.12 -22.42
CA ILE A 170 21.32 3.09 -23.15
C ILE A 170 21.13 3.22 -24.65
N GLU A 171 19.91 3.38 -25.15
CA GLU A 171 19.61 3.53 -26.58
C GLU A 171 20.29 4.77 -27.21
N GLU A 172 20.44 5.83 -26.42
CA GLU A 172 21.20 7.03 -26.83
C GLU A 172 22.72 6.84 -26.76
N GLY A 173 23.23 5.68 -26.40
CA GLY A 173 24.66 5.35 -26.31
C GLY A 173 25.40 6.14 -25.22
N LYS A 174 24.70 6.73 -24.26
CA LYS A 174 25.30 7.53 -23.20
C LYS A 174 26.14 6.70 -22.24
N ASP A 175 25.80 5.42 -22.07
CA ASP A 175 26.55 4.44 -21.27
C ASP A 175 27.96 4.20 -21.81
N GLN A 176 28.18 4.38 -23.13
CA GLN A 176 29.46 4.19 -23.79
C GLN A 176 30.31 5.47 -23.88
N GLN A 177 29.80 6.61 -23.43
CA GLN A 177 30.47 7.90 -23.50
C GLN A 177 31.15 8.25 -22.16
N GLY A 178 32.47 8.41 -22.16
CA GLY A 178 33.25 8.76 -20.99
C GLY A 178 33.05 7.75 -19.84
N LYS A 179 32.47 8.18 -18.73
CA LYS A 179 32.10 7.33 -17.60
C LYS A 179 30.56 7.11 -17.52
N GLY A 180 29.87 7.06 -18.64
CA GLY A 180 28.44 6.83 -18.72
C GLY A 180 27.98 5.48 -18.15
N PHE A 181 28.87 4.48 -18.13
CA PHE A 181 28.64 3.17 -17.51
C PHE A 181 28.63 3.17 -15.98
N ASP A 182 29.04 4.26 -15.33
CA ASP A 182 29.00 4.39 -13.87
C ASP A 182 27.52 4.31 -13.41
N PRO A 183 27.16 3.38 -12.49
CA PRO A 183 25.76 3.23 -12.03
C PRO A 183 25.12 4.52 -11.53
N ARG A 184 25.90 5.42 -10.94
CA ARG A 184 25.41 6.73 -10.48
C ARG A 184 24.95 7.64 -11.64
N LYS A 185 25.47 7.41 -12.85
CA LYS A 185 25.08 8.13 -14.09
C LYS A 185 24.01 7.38 -14.87
N LEU A 186 24.18 6.06 -14.98
CA LEU A 186 23.28 5.17 -15.69
C LEU A 186 21.86 5.19 -15.07
N LEU A 187 21.77 5.19 -13.75
CA LEU A 187 20.51 5.12 -13.01
C LEU A 187 19.95 6.51 -12.62
N ALA A 188 20.74 7.58 -12.75
CA ALA A 188 20.30 8.93 -12.35
C ALA A 188 19.10 9.50 -13.12
N PRO A 189 18.85 9.15 -14.41
CA PRO A 189 17.69 9.65 -15.14
C PRO A 189 16.37 9.04 -14.70
N GLY A 190 16.39 7.84 -14.09
CA GLY A 190 15.21 7.17 -13.53
C GLY A 190 14.99 7.53 -12.08
#